data_923566b4cb03444f96224192b9c4732b
#
_entry.id   923566b4cb03444f96224192b9c4732b
#
_cell.length_a   1.000
_cell.length_b   1.000
_cell.length_c   1.000
_cell.angle_alpha   90.00
_cell.angle_beta   90.00
_cell.angle_gamma   90.00
#
_symmetry.space_group_name_H-M   'P 1'
#
loop_
_entity.id
_entity.type
_entity.pdbx_description
1 polymer ?
#
loop_
_entity_poly.entity_id
_entity_poly.type
_entity_poly.pdbx_seq_one_letter_code
_entity_poly.pdbx_strand_id
1 'polypeptide(L)'
;MGFEISDQVRALNAQLQNFMDEHIYPREREWHEWCHDPEHLWEVPAWYDEIRDKAKAEGLWNLFLPEEYAPWSPGLTNVEIAPLFETMSKVMWAQSVFNCNAPDRGNMEVLAKYGTPEQQEQWLKPLLAGEIRSAYAMTEPQVASSDATNMELEIRRDGDEYVLNGRKWWTTGAVGPRCKIMLVMGKSNPENDRHRQHSTILVPRDTPGVKLVRTLRAFDSLHSPGGEAELLFEDVRVPVSNMIKGEGCGFEIAQGRLGPGRFQYAMGFVGMAQRCLELMCARAQERVAFGEPLIKKTSIQHEIARSRCDIEQCRLLTLQAAEVMDREGLDGARPYISMIKIVAPKMAQEVADRAMQI
;
A
#
# COMPACT_ATOMS: atom_id res chain seq x y z
N MET A 1 -27.25 7.56 -10.04
CA MET A 1 -26.33 6.83 -9.18
C MET A 1 -25.67 7.84 -8.26
N GLY A 2 -25.96 7.81 -6.97
CA GLY A 2 -25.30 8.66 -5.98
C GLY A 2 -24.46 7.72 -5.11
N PHE A 3 -23.17 7.94 -5.04
CA PHE A 3 -22.34 7.29 -4.03
C PHE A 3 -22.70 7.94 -2.68
N GLU A 4 -23.64 7.33 -1.98
CA GLU A 4 -24.07 7.86 -0.68
C GLU A 4 -23.02 7.51 0.37
N ILE A 5 -22.31 8.54 0.83
CA ILE A 5 -21.41 8.46 1.96
C ILE A 5 -22.21 8.86 3.20
N SER A 6 -22.20 8.01 4.22
CA SER A 6 -22.92 8.26 5.47
C SER A 6 -22.42 9.53 6.18
N ASP A 7 -23.27 10.16 6.99
CA ASP A 7 -22.89 11.31 7.80
C ASP A 7 -21.75 10.99 8.77
N GLN A 8 -21.72 9.74 9.25
CA GLN A 8 -20.64 9.25 10.11
C GLN A 8 -19.30 9.29 9.36
N VAL A 9 -19.24 8.81 8.12
CA VAL A 9 -18.00 8.80 7.33
C VAL A 9 -17.61 10.21 6.89
N ARG A 10 -18.58 11.09 6.61
CA ARG A 10 -18.30 12.52 6.40
C ARG A 10 -17.65 13.18 7.61
N ALA A 11 -18.17 12.90 8.82
CA ALA A 11 -17.59 13.39 10.05
C ALA A 11 -16.18 12.81 10.31
N LEU A 12 -16.00 11.51 10.08
CA LEU A 12 -14.70 10.84 10.21
C LEU A 12 -13.67 11.40 9.21
N ASN A 13 -14.08 11.68 7.97
CA ASN A 13 -13.19 12.26 6.98
C ASN A 13 -12.81 13.72 7.33
N ALA A 14 -13.74 14.49 7.89
CA ALA A 14 -13.44 15.83 8.40
C ALA A 14 -12.45 15.79 9.56
N GLN A 15 -12.62 14.85 10.50
CA GLN A 15 -11.66 14.60 11.59
C GLN A 15 -10.28 14.22 11.04
N LEU A 16 -10.24 13.32 10.06
CA LEU A 16 -9.00 12.92 9.39
C LEU A 16 -8.33 14.11 8.71
N GLN A 17 -9.09 14.98 8.02
CA GLN A 17 -8.53 16.19 7.40
C GLN A 17 -7.94 17.15 8.45
N ASN A 18 -8.63 17.36 9.58
CA ASN A 18 -8.11 18.18 10.68
C ASN A 18 -6.81 17.59 11.24
N PHE A 19 -6.74 16.27 11.39
CA PHE A 19 -5.49 15.59 11.81
C PHE A 19 -4.35 15.79 10.79
N MET A 20 -4.66 15.73 9.51
CA MET A 20 -3.69 16.03 8.45
C MET A 20 -3.17 17.46 8.56
N ASP A 21 -4.06 18.43 8.77
CA ASP A 21 -3.72 19.86 8.89
C ASP A 21 -2.85 20.14 10.12
N GLU A 22 -3.14 19.53 11.26
CA GLU A 22 -2.45 19.79 12.51
C GLU A 22 -1.12 19.01 12.64
N HIS A 23 -1.08 17.78 12.17
CA HIS A 23 0.01 16.86 12.50
C HIS A 23 0.84 16.39 11.30
N ILE A 24 0.29 16.38 10.10
CA ILE A 24 0.98 15.83 8.92
C ILE A 24 1.61 16.93 8.06
N TYR A 25 0.82 17.88 7.56
CA TYR A 25 1.34 18.92 6.66
C TYR A 25 2.48 19.76 7.27
N PRO A 26 2.46 20.13 8.56
CA PRO A 26 3.56 20.88 9.15
C PRO A 26 4.89 20.11 9.19
N ARG A 27 4.85 18.76 9.07
CA ARG A 27 6.01 17.87 9.15
C ARG A 27 6.49 17.32 7.80
N GLU A 28 5.86 17.71 6.68
CA GLU A 28 6.26 17.22 5.35
C GLU A 28 7.74 17.46 5.05
N ARG A 29 8.22 18.66 5.34
CA ARG A 29 9.62 19.04 5.09
C ARG A 29 10.57 18.26 6.01
N GLU A 30 10.31 18.22 7.29
CA GLU A 30 11.13 17.51 8.28
C GLU A 30 11.20 16.00 7.96
N TRP A 31 10.06 15.39 7.60
CA TRP A 31 10.02 14.00 7.17
C TRP A 31 10.89 13.75 5.93
N HIS A 32 10.79 14.64 4.95
CA HIS A 32 11.59 14.52 3.73
C HIS A 32 13.08 14.61 4.03
N GLU A 33 13.51 15.60 4.81
CA GLU A 33 14.90 15.78 5.22
C GLU A 33 15.41 14.56 5.99
N TRP A 34 14.64 14.07 6.96
CA TRP A 34 14.98 12.88 7.75
C TRP A 34 15.18 11.62 6.90
N CYS A 35 14.25 11.33 6.00
CA CYS A 35 14.31 10.13 5.16
C CYS A 35 15.46 10.14 4.13
N HIS A 36 16.06 11.29 3.87
CA HIS A 36 17.20 11.45 2.96
C HIS A 36 18.54 11.60 3.70
N ASP A 37 18.51 11.73 5.03
CA ASP A 37 19.73 11.79 5.83
C ASP A 37 20.34 10.38 5.96
N PRO A 38 21.61 10.17 5.52
CA PRO A 38 22.29 8.88 5.63
C PRO A 38 22.43 8.38 7.08
N GLU A 39 22.45 9.27 8.07
CA GLU A 39 22.59 8.92 9.49
C GLU A 39 21.30 8.33 10.08
N HIS A 40 20.15 8.59 9.44
CA HIS A 40 18.82 8.19 9.91
C HIS A 40 18.09 7.22 8.97
N LEU A 41 18.79 6.66 7.98
CA LEU A 41 18.21 5.64 7.11
C LEU A 41 17.65 4.49 7.95
N TRP A 42 16.42 4.10 7.63
CA TRP A 42 15.66 3.01 8.25
C TRP A 42 15.10 3.31 9.65
N GLU A 43 15.29 4.52 10.12
CA GLU A 43 14.71 5.01 11.38
C GLU A 43 13.53 5.97 11.08
N VAL A 44 12.74 6.24 12.11
CA VAL A 44 11.68 7.25 12.06
C VAL A 44 12.00 8.37 13.04
N PRO A 45 11.58 9.63 12.78
CA PRO A 45 11.73 10.71 13.75
C PRO A 45 11.02 10.39 15.06
N ALA A 46 11.51 10.93 16.18
CA ALA A 46 10.94 10.68 17.51
C ALA A 46 9.44 11.00 17.60
N TRP A 47 9.00 12.08 16.95
CA TRP A 47 7.59 12.49 16.92
C TRP A 47 6.67 11.53 16.13
N TYR A 48 7.22 10.66 15.31
CA TYR A 48 6.42 9.78 14.42
C TYR A 48 5.52 8.82 15.21
N ASP A 49 6.05 8.18 16.23
CA ASP A 49 5.25 7.26 17.06
C ASP A 49 4.24 8.04 17.92
N GLU A 50 4.56 9.24 18.37
CA GLU A 50 3.63 10.11 19.12
C GLU A 50 2.38 10.46 18.29
N ILE A 51 2.55 10.80 17.01
CA ILE A 51 1.38 11.11 16.14
C ILE A 51 0.60 9.86 15.77
N ARG A 52 1.25 8.68 15.68
CA ARG A 52 0.54 7.40 15.50
C ARG A 52 -0.32 7.07 16.70
N ASP A 53 0.19 7.27 17.91
CA ASP A 53 -0.57 7.05 19.14
C ASP A 53 -1.77 8.00 19.24
N LYS A 54 -1.62 9.26 18.82
CA LYS A 54 -2.74 10.21 18.71
C LYS A 54 -3.77 9.74 17.69
N ALA A 55 -3.35 9.35 16.48
CA ALA A 55 -4.25 8.84 15.45
C ALA A 55 -5.04 7.62 15.96
N LYS A 56 -4.37 6.72 16.68
CA LYS A 56 -5.00 5.56 17.31
C LYS A 56 -6.02 5.95 18.39
N ALA A 57 -5.68 6.89 19.26
CA ALA A 57 -6.55 7.39 20.31
C ALA A 57 -7.80 8.10 19.76
N GLU A 58 -7.69 8.74 18.60
CA GLU A 58 -8.78 9.41 17.90
C GLU A 58 -9.62 8.48 17.01
N GLY A 59 -9.32 7.18 16.98
CA GLY A 59 -10.03 6.21 16.14
C GLY A 59 -9.67 6.28 14.63
N LEU A 60 -8.60 6.99 14.28
CA LEU A 60 -8.09 7.11 12.92
C LEU A 60 -7.06 6.00 12.62
N TRP A 61 -7.45 4.74 12.86
CA TRP A 61 -6.54 3.61 12.81
C TRP A 61 -7.13 2.42 12.06
N ASN A 62 -6.35 1.78 11.19
CA ASN A 62 -6.76 0.62 10.38
C ASN A 62 -8.00 0.86 9.51
N LEU A 63 -8.24 2.08 9.05
CA LEU A 63 -9.42 2.48 8.27
C LEU A 63 -9.43 1.90 6.83
N PHE A 64 -8.60 0.92 6.55
CA PHE A 64 -8.46 0.30 5.23
C PHE A 64 -9.23 -1.02 5.09
N LEU A 65 -9.60 -1.66 6.20
CA LEU A 65 -10.10 -3.03 6.22
C LEU A 65 -11.62 -3.04 6.07
N PRO A 66 -12.19 -3.54 4.94
CA PRO A 66 -13.63 -3.56 4.73
C PRO A 66 -14.39 -4.42 5.74
N GLU A 67 -15.69 -4.16 5.89
CA GLU A 67 -16.58 -4.85 6.84
C GLU A 67 -16.56 -6.38 6.71
N GLU A 68 -16.31 -6.92 5.52
CA GLU A 68 -16.20 -8.37 5.28
C GLU A 68 -15.09 -9.05 6.11
N TYR A 69 -14.15 -8.29 6.67
CA TYR A 69 -13.07 -8.79 7.52
C TYR A 69 -13.38 -8.74 9.02
N ALA A 70 -14.65 -8.66 9.41
CA ALA A 70 -15.02 -8.76 10.83
C ALA A 70 -14.42 -10.03 11.47
N PRO A 71 -13.94 -9.98 12.75
CA PRO A 71 -14.06 -8.89 13.70
C PRO A 71 -12.93 -7.85 13.64
N TRP A 72 -12.02 -7.92 12.67
CA TRP A 72 -10.83 -7.07 12.56
C TRP A 72 -11.10 -5.70 11.93
N SER A 73 -12.22 -5.57 11.22
CA SER A 73 -12.63 -4.38 10.48
C SER A 73 -13.26 -3.30 11.37
N PRO A 74 -13.07 -2.00 11.05
CA PRO A 74 -13.84 -0.92 11.63
C PRO A 74 -15.31 -0.87 11.12
N GLY A 75 -15.73 -1.78 10.23
CA GLY A 75 -17.11 -1.87 9.74
C GLY A 75 -17.45 -0.91 8.59
N LEU A 76 -16.47 -0.49 7.81
CA LEU A 76 -16.65 0.40 6.66
C LEU A 76 -16.77 -0.41 5.36
N THR A 77 -17.61 0.04 4.43
CA THR A 77 -17.65 -0.47 3.04
C THR A 77 -16.49 0.10 2.22
N ASN A 78 -16.21 -0.48 1.03
CA ASN A 78 -15.18 0.07 0.15
C ASN A 78 -15.53 1.50 -0.33
N VAL A 79 -16.80 1.81 -0.56
CA VAL A 79 -17.27 3.16 -0.90
C VAL A 79 -16.95 4.13 0.25
N GLU A 80 -17.15 3.74 1.49
CA GLU A 80 -16.89 4.55 2.68
C GLU A 80 -15.39 4.72 2.97
N ILE A 81 -14.57 3.72 2.65
CA ILE A 81 -13.11 3.77 2.74
C ILE A 81 -12.50 4.76 1.72
N ALA A 82 -13.12 4.92 0.55
CA ALA A 82 -12.57 5.70 -0.55
C ALA A 82 -12.20 7.16 -0.17
N PRO A 83 -13.08 8.00 0.39
CA PRO A 83 -12.72 9.37 0.76
C PRO A 83 -11.65 9.46 1.84
N LEU A 84 -11.59 8.48 2.74
CA LEU A 84 -10.56 8.42 3.78
C LEU A 84 -9.18 8.17 3.16
N PHE A 85 -9.11 7.23 2.17
CA PHE A 85 -7.88 6.99 1.43
C PHE A 85 -7.45 8.19 0.57
N GLU A 86 -8.38 8.89 -0.04
CA GLU A 86 -8.08 10.13 -0.75
C GLU A 86 -7.43 11.14 0.19
N THR A 87 -8.03 11.39 1.35
CA THR A 87 -7.55 12.38 2.33
C THR A 87 -6.17 12.01 2.89
N MET A 88 -5.99 10.77 3.39
CA MET A 88 -4.69 10.36 3.95
C MET A 88 -3.58 10.25 2.91
N SER A 89 -3.92 10.10 1.62
CA SER A 89 -2.95 9.96 0.54
C SER A 89 -2.50 11.28 -0.08
N LYS A 90 -3.03 12.41 0.38
CA LYS A 90 -2.51 13.73 -0.01
C LYS A 90 -1.03 13.91 0.35
N VAL A 91 -0.56 13.14 1.34
CA VAL A 91 0.85 13.02 1.73
C VAL A 91 1.22 11.54 1.77
N MET A 92 2.24 11.14 1.00
CA MET A 92 2.56 9.71 0.78
C MET A 92 2.81 8.91 2.07
N TRP A 93 3.53 9.48 3.04
CA TRP A 93 3.87 8.78 4.28
C TRP A 93 2.73 8.77 5.31
N ALA A 94 1.71 9.62 5.16
CA ALA A 94 0.62 9.73 6.14
C ALA A 94 -0.18 8.43 6.30
N GLN A 95 -0.34 7.63 5.23
CA GLN A 95 -0.99 6.32 5.35
C GLN A 95 -0.35 5.44 6.43
N SER A 96 0.96 5.56 6.66
CA SER A 96 1.68 4.79 7.67
C SER A 96 1.41 5.26 9.10
N VAL A 97 1.03 6.53 9.27
CA VAL A 97 0.60 7.08 10.56
C VAL A 97 -0.72 6.45 11.00
N PHE A 98 -1.60 6.18 10.06
CA PHE A 98 -2.93 5.57 10.29
C PHE A 98 -2.93 4.04 10.19
N ASN A 99 -1.74 3.41 10.08
CA ASN A 99 -1.56 1.97 9.83
C ASN A 99 -2.29 1.45 8.59
N CYS A 100 -2.42 2.28 7.56
CA CYS A 100 -3.16 2.01 6.32
C CYS A 100 -2.24 1.86 5.10
N ASN A 101 -0.91 1.83 5.27
CA ASN A 101 0.05 1.78 4.17
C ASN A 101 0.31 0.35 3.68
N ALA A 102 0.75 0.24 2.45
CA ALA A 102 1.33 -1.00 1.93
C ALA A 102 2.80 -1.14 2.41
N PRO A 103 3.31 -2.40 2.50
CA PRO A 103 2.65 -3.66 2.17
C PRO A 103 1.73 -4.20 3.26
N ASP A 104 1.76 -3.64 4.49
CA ASP A 104 1.13 -4.21 5.67
C ASP A 104 -0.37 -4.40 5.52
N ARG A 105 -1.10 -3.39 5.00
CA ARG A 105 -2.55 -3.53 4.82
C ARG A 105 -2.93 -4.78 4.02
N GLY A 106 -2.28 -5.04 2.88
CA GLY A 106 -2.57 -6.23 2.08
C GLY A 106 -2.12 -7.54 2.76
N ASN A 107 -1.08 -7.49 3.58
CA ASN A 107 -0.65 -8.65 4.37
C ASN A 107 -1.59 -8.92 5.54
N MET A 108 -2.14 -7.87 6.17
CA MET A 108 -3.19 -7.98 7.19
C MET A 108 -4.49 -8.55 6.60
N GLU A 109 -4.90 -8.12 5.40
CA GLU A 109 -6.03 -8.72 4.66
C GLU A 109 -5.82 -10.22 4.39
N VAL A 110 -4.62 -10.62 3.96
CA VAL A 110 -4.29 -12.04 3.75
C VAL A 110 -4.39 -12.84 5.04
N LEU A 111 -3.82 -12.36 6.13
CA LEU A 111 -3.86 -13.03 7.43
C LEU A 111 -5.28 -13.08 8.01
N ALA A 112 -6.06 -12.01 7.86
CA ALA A 112 -7.45 -11.96 8.30
C ALA A 112 -8.33 -12.99 7.56
N LYS A 113 -8.10 -13.15 6.24
CA LYS A 113 -8.91 -14.00 5.38
C LYS A 113 -8.47 -15.46 5.37
N TYR A 114 -7.17 -15.72 5.36
CA TYR A 114 -6.58 -17.02 5.08
C TYR A 114 -5.72 -17.58 6.22
N GLY A 115 -5.36 -16.76 7.19
CA GLY A 115 -4.54 -17.18 8.34
C GLY A 115 -5.29 -18.09 9.29
N THR A 116 -4.57 -19.04 9.91
CA THR A 116 -5.12 -19.80 11.03
C THR A 116 -5.26 -18.92 12.27
N PRO A 117 -6.07 -19.35 13.29
CA PRO A 117 -6.16 -18.60 14.55
C PRO A 117 -4.80 -18.33 15.20
N GLU A 118 -3.86 -19.28 15.14
CA GLU A 118 -2.51 -19.16 15.68
C GLU A 118 -1.69 -18.13 14.89
N GLN A 119 -1.77 -18.14 13.54
CA GLN A 119 -1.12 -17.16 12.68
C GLN A 119 -1.70 -15.76 12.88
N GLN A 120 -3.01 -15.64 13.09
CA GLN A 120 -3.68 -14.39 13.38
C GLN A 120 -3.24 -13.84 14.76
N GLU A 121 -3.18 -14.69 15.77
CA GLU A 121 -2.70 -14.29 17.10
C GLU A 121 -1.25 -13.82 17.06
N GLN A 122 -0.39 -14.58 16.41
CA GLN A 122 1.06 -14.33 16.38
C GLN A 122 1.45 -13.14 15.51
N TRP A 123 0.76 -12.94 14.38
CA TRP A 123 1.20 -11.97 13.35
C TRP A 123 0.18 -10.89 13.03
N LEU A 124 -1.11 -11.24 12.87
CA LEU A 124 -2.13 -10.25 12.51
C LEU A 124 -2.37 -9.24 13.64
N LYS A 125 -2.51 -9.70 14.87
CA LYS A 125 -2.74 -8.79 16.01
C LYS A 125 -1.63 -7.77 16.21
N PRO A 126 -0.33 -8.14 16.23
CA PRO A 126 0.75 -7.16 16.31
C PRO A 126 0.83 -6.22 15.11
N LEU A 127 0.47 -6.68 13.90
CA LEU A 127 0.38 -5.81 12.72
C LEU A 127 -0.76 -4.80 12.85
N LEU A 128 -1.95 -5.24 13.25
CA LEU A 128 -3.10 -4.35 13.51
C LEU A 128 -2.82 -3.38 14.66
N ALA A 129 -2.07 -3.81 15.67
CA ALA A 129 -1.61 -2.94 16.75
C ALA A 129 -0.53 -1.93 16.29
N GLY A 130 0.08 -2.17 15.12
CA GLY A 130 1.17 -1.35 14.60
C GLY A 130 2.51 -1.52 15.33
N GLU A 131 2.65 -2.61 16.08
CA GLU A 131 3.86 -2.96 16.84
C GLU A 131 4.97 -3.46 15.93
N ILE A 132 4.61 -4.19 14.88
CA ILE A 132 5.51 -4.72 13.87
C ILE A 132 5.08 -4.28 12.47
N ARG A 133 6.00 -4.48 11.51
CA ARG A 133 5.77 -4.30 10.09
C ARG A 133 5.99 -5.62 9.37
N SER A 134 5.53 -5.69 8.14
CA SER A 134 5.64 -6.87 7.30
C SER A 134 6.14 -6.54 5.90
N ALA A 135 6.47 -7.59 5.13
CA ALA A 135 6.78 -7.47 3.72
C ALA A 135 6.09 -8.57 2.91
N TYR A 136 5.94 -8.37 1.60
CA TYR A 136 5.42 -9.37 0.67
C TYR A 136 6.48 -9.68 -0.38
N ALA A 137 7.10 -10.84 -0.27
CA ALA A 137 8.19 -11.28 -1.12
C ALA A 137 7.66 -12.13 -2.28
N MET A 138 7.33 -11.48 -3.40
CA MET A 138 6.74 -12.12 -4.57
C MET A 138 7.68 -12.04 -5.78
N THR A 139 8.07 -10.83 -6.17
CA THR A 139 8.81 -10.54 -7.39
C THR A 139 10.23 -11.12 -7.36
N GLU A 140 10.69 -11.65 -8.50
CA GLU A 140 12.03 -12.26 -8.66
C GLU A 140 12.82 -11.56 -9.77
N PRO A 141 14.15 -11.42 -9.63
CA PRO A 141 14.96 -10.75 -10.66
C PRO A 141 15.14 -11.56 -11.94
N GLN A 142 15.04 -12.89 -11.88
CA GLN A 142 15.33 -13.78 -13.00
C GLN A 142 14.17 -14.02 -13.95
N VAL A 143 12.94 -13.77 -13.51
CA VAL A 143 11.71 -14.08 -14.25
C VAL A 143 10.78 -12.89 -14.37
N ALA A 144 9.92 -12.90 -15.39
CA ALA A 144 8.86 -11.90 -15.57
C ALA A 144 7.76 -12.11 -14.54
N SER A 145 7.93 -11.57 -13.33
CA SER A 145 7.07 -11.80 -12.17
C SER A 145 5.69 -11.13 -12.26
N SER A 146 5.42 -10.32 -13.28
CA SER A 146 4.07 -9.86 -13.61
C SER A 146 3.13 -11.02 -13.98
N ASP A 147 3.68 -12.12 -14.49
CA ASP A 147 3.01 -13.41 -14.52
C ASP A 147 3.35 -14.18 -13.23
N ALA A 148 2.40 -14.22 -12.31
CA ALA A 148 2.55 -14.86 -11.01
C ALA A 148 2.84 -16.38 -11.09
N THR A 149 2.68 -16.99 -12.26
CA THR A 149 2.96 -18.40 -12.48
C THR A 149 4.43 -18.67 -12.88
N ASN A 150 5.23 -17.62 -13.13
CA ASN A 150 6.64 -17.74 -13.51
C ASN A 150 7.60 -17.81 -12.31
N MET A 151 7.13 -17.59 -11.08
CA MET A 151 8.02 -17.57 -9.91
C MET A 151 8.72 -18.91 -9.70
N GLU A 152 10.01 -18.85 -9.38
CA GLU A 152 10.90 -20.02 -9.32
C GLU A 152 11.45 -20.30 -7.92
N LEU A 153 11.35 -19.35 -6.95
CA LEU A 153 11.77 -19.62 -5.58
C LEU A 153 11.12 -20.93 -5.12
N GLU A 154 11.97 -21.91 -4.76
CA GLU A 154 11.53 -23.24 -4.32
C GLU A 154 11.00 -23.19 -2.88
N ILE A 155 9.88 -23.88 -2.63
CA ILE A 155 9.39 -24.22 -1.30
C ILE A 155 9.23 -25.74 -1.25
N ARG A 156 10.18 -26.42 -0.64
CA ARG A 156 10.22 -27.90 -0.59
C ARG A 156 9.92 -28.37 0.83
N ARG A 157 8.98 -29.30 0.97
CA ARG A 157 8.68 -29.94 2.26
C ARG A 157 9.81 -30.89 2.66
N ASP A 158 10.21 -30.83 3.93
CA ASP A 158 11.23 -31.69 4.54
C ASP A 158 10.79 -32.05 5.97
N GLY A 159 10.03 -33.14 6.10
CA GLY A 159 9.43 -33.56 7.36
C GLY A 159 8.39 -32.57 7.86
N ASP A 160 8.62 -32.00 9.04
CA ASP A 160 7.76 -31.01 9.70
C ASP A 160 8.13 -29.56 9.38
N GLU A 161 9.02 -29.34 8.41
CA GLU A 161 9.48 -28.03 7.95
C GLU A 161 9.29 -27.87 6.45
N TYR A 162 9.31 -26.61 6.00
CA TYR A 162 9.58 -26.24 4.61
C TYR A 162 10.95 -25.60 4.50
N VAL A 163 11.66 -25.94 3.43
CA VAL A 163 12.96 -25.38 3.05
C VAL A 163 12.76 -24.47 1.84
N LEU A 164 13.19 -23.22 1.95
CA LEU A 164 13.08 -22.22 0.89
C LEU A 164 14.44 -21.91 0.30
N ASN A 165 14.54 -21.94 -1.04
CA ASN A 165 15.72 -21.57 -1.79
C ASN A 165 15.35 -20.68 -2.99
N GLY A 166 16.02 -19.55 -3.15
CA GLY A 166 15.81 -18.64 -4.26
C GLY A 166 16.04 -17.17 -3.93
N ARG A 167 15.65 -16.30 -4.85
CA ARG A 167 15.90 -14.86 -4.74
C ARG A 167 14.62 -14.07 -4.95
N LYS A 168 14.42 -13.04 -4.16
CA LYS A 168 13.32 -12.06 -4.27
C LYS A 168 13.89 -10.66 -4.35
N TRP A 169 13.20 -9.76 -5.05
CA TRP A 169 13.56 -8.35 -5.10
C TRP A 169 12.32 -7.45 -5.07
N TRP A 170 12.53 -6.15 -4.98
CA TRP A 170 11.46 -5.16 -4.80
C TRP A 170 10.53 -5.54 -3.66
N THR A 171 11.12 -6.10 -2.60
CA THR A 171 10.39 -6.50 -1.40
C THR A 171 10.28 -5.30 -0.47
N THR A 172 9.24 -4.51 -0.70
CA THR A 172 8.95 -3.27 0.06
C THR A 172 8.82 -3.55 1.55
N GLY A 173 9.48 -2.72 2.35
CA GLY A 173 9.42 -2.78 3.82
C GLY A 173 10.41 -3.75 4.46
N ALA A 174 11.05 -4.66 3.70
CA ALA A 174 11.90 -5.71 4.27
C ALA A 174 13.29 -5.23 4.74
N VAL A 175 13.69 -4.00 4.41
CA VAL A 175 14.94 -3.41 4.91
C VAL A 175 14.76 -2.85 6.31
N GLY A 176 13.61 -2.23 6.58
CA GLY A 176 13.33 -1.55 7.84
C GLY A 176 13.37 -2.49 9.06
N PRO A 177 13.93 -2.06 10.21
CA PRO A 177 14.10 -2.90 11.40
C PRO A 177 12.78 -3.32 12.06
N ARG A 178 11.70 -2.62 11.75
CA ARG A 178 10.34 -2.95 12.22
C ARG A 178 9.72 -4.13 11.47
N CYS A 179 10.25 -4.54 10.31
CA CYS A 179 9.79 -5.72 9.57
C CYS A 179 10.14 -6.98 10.36
N LYS A 180 9.13 -7.71 10.84
CA LYS A 180 9.32 -8.94 11.61
C LYS A 180 8.84 -10.18 10.88
N ILE A 181 7.95 -10.01 9.88
CA ILE A 181 7.37 -11.13 9.15
C ILE A 181 7.30 -10.81 7.66
N MET A 182 7.57 -11.82 6.85
CA MET A 182 7.43 -11.77 5.39
C MET A 182 6.44 -12.85 4.93
N LEU A 183 5.55 -12.48 4.02
CA LEU A 183 4.74 -13.42 3.26
C LEU A 183 5.52 -13.73 1.97
N VAL A 184 6.03 -14.95 1.85
CA VAL A 184 6.88 -15.35 0.73
C VAL A 184 6.09 -16.27 -0.21
N MET A 185 5.99 -15.87 -1.48
CA MET A 185 5.37 -16.70 -2.51
C MET A 185 6.46 -17.47 -3.27
N GLY A 186 6.28 -18.78 -3.41
CA GLY A 186 7.22 -19.66 -4.12
C GLY A 186 6.54 -20.88 -4.69
N LYS A 187 7.29 -21.66 -5.48
CA LYS A 187 6.85 -22.88 -6.15
C LYS A 187 7.01 -24.08 -5.21
N SER A 188 5.89 -24.71 -4.85
CA SER A 188 5.86 -25.87 -3.95
C SER A 188 5.48 -27.15 -4.67
N ASN A 189 4.66 -27.08 -5.72
CA ASN A 189 4.05 -28.23 -6.38
C ASN A 189 4.18 -28.11 -7.92
N PRO A 190 5.39 -28.25 -8.50
CA PRO A 190 5.63 -28.01 -9.93
C PRO A 190 4.82 -28.93 -10.86
N GLU A 191 4.39 -30.09 -10.38
CA GLU A 191 3.62 -31.09 -11.15
C GLU A 191 2.11 -30.80 -11.19
N ASN A 192 1.64 -29.82 -10.38
CA ASN A 192 0.23 -29.46 -10.35
C ASN A 192 -0.17 -28.56 -11.52
N ASP A 193 -1.47 -28.34 -11.70
CA ASP A 193 -1.99 -27.34 -12.65
C ASP A 193 -1.36 -25.97 -12.41
N ARG A 194 -1.17 -25.21 -13.47
CA ARG A 194 -0.44 -23.92 -13.51
C ARG A 194 -0.75 -22.99 -12.33
N HIS A 195 -2.00 -22.84 -11.95
CA HIS A 195 -2.43 -21.97 -10.86
C HIS A 195 -2.39 -22.61 -9.47
N ARG A 196 -1.93 -23.86 -9.39
CA ARG A 196 -1.79 -24.64 -8.17
C ARG A 196 -0.33 -25.02 -7.86
N GLN A 197 0.62 -24.47 -8.59
CA GLN A 197 2.05 -24.76 -8.40
C GLN A 197 2.68 -23.96 -7.26
N HIS A 198 2.08 -22.83 -6.87
CA HIS A 198 2.67 -21.90 -5.92
C HIS A 198 1.94 -21.88 -4.59
N SER A 199 2.70 -21.64 -3.53
CA SER A 199 2.22 -21.46 -2.17
C SER A 199 2.68 -20.13 -1.59
N THR A 200 2.03 -19.69 -0.53
CA THR A 200 2.46 -18.51 0.26
C THR A 200 2.74 -18.96 1.68
N ILE A 201 3.94 -18.65 2.18
CA ILE A 201 4.41 -19.10 3.49
C ILE A 201 4.93 -17.93 4.32
N LEU A 202 4.71 -17.97 5.63
CA LEU A 202 5.20 -17.00 6.59
C LEU A 202 6.67 -17.27 6.92
N VAL A 203 7.53 -16.29 6.72
CA VAL A 203 8.96 -16.37 7.06
C VAL A 203 9.31 -15.18 7.96
N PRO A 204 9.62 -15.41 9.25
CA PRO A 204 10.19 -14.38 10.10
C PRO A 204 11.42 -13.75 9.45
N ARG A 205 11.55 -12.41 9.55
CA ARG A 205 12.61 -11.67 8.83
C ARG A 205 14.03 -12.08 9.21
N ASP A 206 14.22 -12.50 10.45
CA ASP A 206 15.49 -12.91 11.04
C ASP A 206 15.75 -14.43 11.00
N THR A 207 14.93 -15.19 10.24
CA THR A 207 15.13 -16.63 10.04
C THR A 207 16.52 -16.89 9.43
N PRO A 208 17.32 -17.83 10.00
CA PRO A 208 18.60 -18.20 9.43
C PRO A 208 18.50 -18.56 7.94
N GLY A 209 19.44 -18.07 7.13
CA GLY A 209 19.42 -18.25 5.68
C GLY A 209 18.75 -17.10 4.90
N VAL A 210 18.00 -16.23 5.54
CA VAL A 210 17.46 -15.00 4.92
C VAL A 210 18.55 -13.92 4.91
N LYS A 211 19.00 -13.53 3.72
CA LYS A 211 20.06 -12.54 3.56
C LYS A 211 19.56 -11.33 2.78
N LEU A 212 19.82 -10.12 3.29
CA LEU A 212 19.68 -8.89 2.54
C LEU A 212 20.89 -8.78 1.59
N VAL A 213 20.64 -8.85 0.28
CA VAL A 213 21.68 -8.72 -0.74
C VAL A 213 22.04 -7.25 -0.94
N ARG A 214 21.00 -6.42 -1.13
CA ARG A 214 21.13 -4.96 -1.26
C ARG A 214 19.78 -4.29 -1.09
N THR A 215 19.82 -2.98 -0.86
CA THR A 215 18.66 -2.10 -0.98
C THR A 215 18.59 -1.53 -2.39
N LEU A 216 17.41 -1.54 -3.00
CA LEU A 216 17.16 -1.02 -4.33
C LEU A 216 16.72 0.44 -4.27
N ARG A 217 17.05 1.20 -5.31
CA ARG A 217 16.61 2.58 -5.48
C ARG A 217 15.59 2.68 -6.61
N ALA A 218 14.56 3.48 -6.40
CA ALA A 218 13.65 3.89 -7.45
C ALA A 218 13.73 5.41 -7.60
N PHE A 219 14.11 5.89 -8.78
CA PHE A 219 14.34 7.33 -9.06
C PHE A 219 15.22 8.00 -7.98
N ASP A 220 16.31 7.32 -7.63
CA ASP A 220 17.27 7.70 -6.57
C ASP A 220 16.73 7.69 -5.13
N SER A 221 15.48 7.39 -4.90
CA SER A 221 14.91 7.20 -3.57
C SER A 221 15.16 5.79 -3.04
N LEU A 222 15.56 5.68 -1.77
CA LEU A 222 15.66 4.41 -1.03
C LEU A 222 14.33 3.98 -0.39
N HIS A 223 13.29 4.82 -0.47
CA HIS A 223 12.00 4.61 0.21
C HIS A 223 12.14 4.35 1.72
N SER A 224 13.05 5.12 2.37
CA SER A 224 13.18 5.13 3.83
C SER A 224 11.84 5.48 4.50
N PRO A 225 11.48 4.89 5.64
CA PRO A 225 12.26 3.95 6.46
C PRO A 225 12.03 2.47 6.14
N GLY A 226 11.17 2.12 5.17
CA GLY A 226 10.83 0.74 4.84
C GLY A 226 11.85 0.04 3.93
N GLY A 227 12.29 0.74 2.89
CA GLY A 227 13.22 0.28 1.87
C GLY A 227 12.67 -0.79 0.92
N GLU A 228 13.37 -0.94 -0.22
CA GLU A 228 13.11 -1.97 -1.23
C GLU A 228 14.23 -3.00 -1.20
N ALA A 229 13.96 -4.21 -0.71
CA ALA A 229 14.99 -5.23 -0.52
C ALA A 229 15.13 -6.14 -1.74
N GLU A 230 16.38 -6.48 -2.06
CA GLU A 230 16.74 -7.73 -2.74
C GLU A 230 17.17 -8.74 -1.67
N LEU A 231 16.46 -9.88 -1.62
CA LEU A 231 16.63 -10.92 -0.62
C LEU A 231 17.08 -12.23 -1.27
N LEU A 232 18.00 -12.92 -0.61
CA LEU A 232 18.41 -14.28 -0.93
C LEU A 232 17.94 -15.20 0.20
N PHE A 233 17.34 -16.33 -0.19
CA PHE A 233 16.92 -17.40 0.68
C PHE A 233 17.83 -18.61 0.40
N GLU A 234 18.61 -19.03 1.38
CA GLU A 234 19.53 -20.16 1.32
C GLU A 234 19.22 -21.14 2.44
N ASP A 235 18.62 -22.27 2.07
CA ASP A 235 18.17 -23.31 3.01
C ASP A 235 17.36 -22.76 4.21
N VAL A 236 16.50 -21.78 3.94
CA VAL A 236 15.66 -21.15 4.95
C VAL A 236 14.61 -22.15 5.41
N ARG A 237 14.63 -22.49 6.71
CA ARG A 237 13.72 -23.49 7.31
C ARG A 237 12.66 -22.82 8.16
N VAL A 238 11.41 -23.19 7.91
CA VAL A 238 10.25 -22.75 8.70
C VAL A 238 9.30 -23.92 8.95
N PRO A 239 8.58 -23.93 10.08
CA PRO A 239 7.61 -24.99 10.40
C PRO A 239 6.50 -25.11 9.35
N VAL A 240 5.95 -26.30 9.16
CA VAL A 240 4.80 -26.52 8.25
C VAL A 240 3.58 -25.67 8.62
N SER A 241 3.43 -25.30 9.88
CA SER A 241 2.38 -24.42 10.39
C SER A 241 2.46 -22.97 9.85
N ASN A 242 3.57 -22.58 9.22
CA ASN A 242 3.74 -21.27 8.59
C ASN A 242 3.10 -21.19 7.18
N MET A 243 2.65 -22.32 6.62
CA MET A 243 1.92 -22.32 5.35
C MET A 243 0.56 -21.65 5.50
N ILE A 244 0.28 -20.64 4.64
CA ILE A 244 -1.01 -19.94 4.66
C ILE A 244 -2.01 -20.72 3.81
N LYS A 245 -3.17 -21.03 4.36
CA LYS A 245 -4.29 -21.76 3.73
C LYS A 245 -3.95 -23.19 3.31
N GLY A 246 -2.76 -23.46 2.78
CA GLY A 246 -2.29 -24.75 2.31
C GLY A 246 -1.46 -24.67 1.03
N GLU A 247 -0.84 -25.78 0.68
CA GLU A 247 -0.04 -25.89 -0.54
C GLU A 247 -0.89 -25.68 -1.81
N GLY A 248 -0.28 -25.04 -2.81
CA GLY A 248 -0.92 -24.74 -4.08
C GLY A 248 -1.93 -23.59 -4.05
N CYS A 249 -2.07 -22.87 -2.92
CA CYS A 249 -3.01 -21.77 -2.77
C CYS A 249 -2.36 -20.39 -3.01
N GLY A 250 -1.07 -20.31 -3.34
CA GLY A 250 -0.35 -19.04 -3.47
C GLY A 250 -0.90 -18.11 -4.55
N PHE A 251 -1.32 -18.63 -5.69
CA PHE A 251 -1.94 -17.83 -6.74
C PHE A 251 -3.27 -17.21 -6.29
N GLU A 252 -4.13 -17.99 -5.65
CA GLU A 252 -5.40 -17.51 -5.10
C GLU A 252 -5.18 -16.41 -4.06
N ILE A 253 -4.24 -16.63 -3.13
CA ILE A 253 -3.88 -15.65 -2.10
C ILE A 253 -3.36 -14.35 -2.74
N ALA A 254 -2.49 -14.47 -3.74
CA ALA A 254 -1.94 -13.31 -4.45
C ALA A 254 -3.04 -12.50 -5.16
N GLN A 255 -3.99 -13.15 -5.85
CA GLN A 255 -5.12 -12.47 -6.49
C GLN A 255 -6.07 -11.82 -5.47
N GLY A 256 -6.38 -12.51 -4.37
CA GLY A 256 -7.21 -11.97 -3.28
C GLY A 256 -6.59 -10.75 -2.59
N ARG A 257 -5.26 -10.70 -2.47
CA ARG A 257 -4.51 -9.57 -1.93
C ARG A 257 -4.42 -8.38 -2.90
N LEU A 258 -4.13 -8.66 -4.17
CA LEU A 258 -3.84 -7.61 -5.16
C LEU A 258 -5.11 -6.92 -5.66
N GLY A 259 -6.27 -7.58 -5.64
CA GLY A 259 -7.53 -7.03 -6.12
C GLY A 259 -7.96 -5.79 -5.32
N PRO A 260 -8.29 -5.94 -4.02
CA PRO A 260 -8.67 -4.82 -3.16
C PRO A 260 -7.58 -3.75 -3.08
N GLY A 261 -6.31 -4.17 -3.00
CA GLY A 261 -5.18 -3.25 -2.97
C GLY A 261 -5.13 -2.29 -4.17
N ARG A 262 -5.55 -2.72 -5.37
CA ARG A 262 -5.57 -1.85 -6.57
C ARG A 262 -6.56 -0.71 -6.44
N PHE A 263 -7.72 -0.93 -5.85
CA PHE A 263 -8.71 0.11 -5.56
C PHE A 263 -8.13 1.16 -4.61
N GLN A 264 -7.56 0.73 -3.50
CA GLN A 264 -6.97 1.62 -2.50
C GLN A 264 -5.80 2.44 -3.09
N TYR A 265 -4.95 1.83 -3.91
CA TYR A 265 -3.91 2.56 -4.65
C TYR A 265 -4.46 3.57 -5.63
N ALA A 266 -5.53 3.23 -6.37
CA ALA A 266 -6.14 4.16 -7.31
C ALA A 266 -6.70 5.39 -6.58
N MET A 267 -7.35 5.19 -5.43
CA MET A 267 -7.84 6.29 -4.60
C MET A 267 -6.69 7.10 -3.97
N GLY A 268 -5.59 6.43 -3.62
CA GLY A 268 -4.36 7.09 -3.20
C GLY A 268 -3.78 8.01 -4.28
N PHE A 269 -3.78 7.60 -5.54
CA PHE A 269 -3.37 8.46 -6.67
C PHE A 269 -4.28 9.66 -6.86
N VAL A 270 -5.59 9.51 -6.61
CA VAL A 270 -6.55 10.64 -6.61
C VAL A 270 -6.17 11.64 -5.52
N GLY A 271 -5.86 11.18 -4.29
CA GLY A 271 -5.42 12.03 -3.19
C GLY A 271 -4.13 12.79 -3.48
N MET A 272 -3.10 12.10 -4.01
CA MET A 272 -1.84 12.75 -4.41
C MET A 272 -2.05 13.79 -5.50
N ALA A 273 -2.84 13.50 -6.52
CA ALA A 273 -3.15 14.44 -7.59
C ALA A 273 -3.95 15.65 -7.07
N GLN A 274 -4.88 15.42 -6.14
CA GLN A 274 -5.62 16.51 -5.48
C GLN A 274 -4.67 17.43 -4.70
N ARG A 275 -3.68 16.88 -3.98
CA ARG A 275 -2.65 17.70 -3.30
C ARG A 275 -1.81 18.49 -4.29
N CYS A 276 -1.38 17.88 -5.40
CA CYS A 276 -0.66 18.60 -6.47
C CYS A 276 -1.49 19.76 -7.01
N LEU A 277 -2.78 19.57 -7.24
CA LEU A 277 -3.69 20.64 -7.70
C LEU A 277 -3.82 21.77 -6.66
N GLU A 278 -3.94 21.44 -5.38
CA GLU A 278 -4.00 22.42 -4.29
C GLU A 278 -2.72 23.29 -4.24
N LEU A 279 -1.56 22.62 -4.31
CA LEU A 279 -0.25 23.31 -4.34
C LEU A 279 -0.07 24.16 -5.63
N MET A 280 -0.49 23.62 -6.77
CA MET A 280 -0.51 24.36 -8.06
C MET A 280 -1.33 25.64 -7.96
N CYS A 281 -2.54 25.58 -7.40
CA CYS A 281 -3.41 26.74 -7.22
C CYS A 281 -2.83 27.76 -6.26
N ALA A 282 -2.25 27.36 -5.14
CA ALA A 282 -1.59 28.24 -4.19
C ALA A 282 -0.39 28.93 -4.84
N ARG A 283 0.48 28.17 -5.49
CA ARG A 283 1.66 28.70 -6.17
C ARG A 283 1.29 29.68 -7.27
N ALA A 284 0.29 29.36 -8.09
CA ALA A 284 -0.16 30.24 -9.18
C ALA A 284 -0.69 31.59 -8.69
N GLN A 285 -1.25 31.66 -7.48
CA GLN A 285 -1.70 32.91 -6.87
C GLN A 285 -0.54 33.74 -6.30
N GLU A 286 0.46 33.08 -5.73
CA GLU A 286 1.60 33.76 -5.08
C GLU A 286 2.66 34.23 -6.09
N ARG A 287 2.96 33.42 -7.10
CA ARG A 287 4.05 33.68 -8.05
C ARG A 287 3.68 34.78 -9.03
N VAL A 288 4.46 35.86 -9.03
CA VAL A 288 4.35 36.97 -9.99
C VAL A 288 5.40 36.81 -11.08
N ALA A 289 4.96 36.86 -12.35
CA ALA A 289 5.81 36.93 -13.53
C ALA A 289 5.21 37.87 -14.56
N PHE A 290 6.06 38.67 -15.22
CA PHE A 290 5.62 39.68 -16.20
C PHE A 290 4.60 40.69 -15.63
N GLY A 291 4.77 41.04 -14.34
CA GLY A 291 3.99 42.09 -13.68
C GLY A 291 2.65 41.62 -13.09
N GLU A 292 2.28 40.36 -13.19
CA GLU A 292 1.02 39.85 -12.63
C GLU A 292 1.16 38.40 -12.08
N PRO A 293 0.26 37.95 -11.16
CA PRO A 293 0.23 36.59 -10.70
C PRO A 293 0.03 35.58 -11.85
N LEU A 294 0.67 34.40 -11.74
CA LEU A 294 0.57 33.34 -12.77
C LEU A 294 -0.87 32.90 -13.02
N ILE A 295 -1.74 32.91 -12.00
CA ILE A 295 -3.14 32.56 -12.12
C ILE A 295 -3.91 33.43 -13.17
N LYS A 296 -3.38 34.59 -13.53
CA LYS A 296 -3.95 35.45 -14.58
C LYS A 296 -3.63 34.97 -16.00
N LYS A 297 -2.66 34.05 -16.15
CA LYS A 297 -2.29 33.49 -17.45
C LYS A 297 -3.27 32.41 -17.88
N THR A 298 -3.85 32.56 -19.07
CA THR A 298 -4.85 31.61 -19.61
C THR A 298 -4.32 30.18 -19.70
N SER A 299 -3.04 29.99 -20.06
CA SER A 299 -2.41 28.66 -20.08
C SER A 299 -2.44 27.98 -18.73
N ILE A 300 -2.12 28.72 -17.64
CA ILE A 300 -2.15 28.20 -16.27
C ILE A 300 -3.58 27.82 -15.84
N GLN A 301 -4.55 28.69 -16.17
CA GLN A 301 -5.98 28.39 -15.91
C GLN A 301 -6.45 27.12 -16.63
N HIS A 302 -6.00 26.90 -17.86
CA HIS A 302 -6.33 25.67 -18.62
C HIS A 302 -5.73 24.42 -17.96
N GLU A 303 -4.46 24.48 -17.48
CA GLU A 303 -3.83 23.33 -16.83
C GLU A 303 -4.49 23.02 -15.48
N ILE A 304 -4.90 24.02 -14.70
CA ILE A 304 -5.68 23.84 -13.48
C ILE A 304 -7.03 23.19 -13.77
N ALA A 305 -7.78 23.71 -14.77
CA ALA A 305 -9.10 23.19 -15.15
C ALA A 305 -9.00 21.74 -15.65
N ARG A 306 -8.02 21.44 -16.53
CA ARG A 306 -7.78 20.08 -17.03
C ARG A 306 -7.45 19.13 -15.90
N SER A 307 -6.54 19.51 -15.00
CA SER A 307 -6.17 18.69 -13.84
C SER A 307 -7.38 18.37 -12.95
N ARG A 308 -8.26 19.35 -12.71
CA ARG A 308 -9.51 19.12 -11.99
C ARG A 308 -10.41 18.11 -12.69
N CYS A 309 -10.60 18.24 -14.00
CA CYS A 309 -11.42 17.31 -14.78
C CYS A 309 -10.86 15.87 -14.72
N ASP A 310 -9.55 15.73 -14.90
CA ASP A 310 -8.89 14.42 -14.91
C ASP A 310 -9.00 13.72 -13.52
N ILE A 311 -8.84 14.50 -12.44
CA ILE A 311 -9.01 14.00 -11.06
C ILE A 311 -10.44 13.52 -10.82
N GLU A 312 -11.47 14.33 -11.21
CA GLU A 312 -12.87 13.96 -11.02
C GLU A 312 -13.27 12.71 -11.80
N GLN A 313 -12.83 12.60 -13.05
CA GLN A 313 -13.10 11.40 -13.86
C GLN A 313 -12.51 10.15 -13.21
N CYS A 314 -11.27 10.23 -12.72
CA CYS A 314 -10.60 9.12 -12.04
C CYS A 314 -11.27 8.78 -10.70
N ARG A 315 -11.65 9.79 -9.90
CA ARG A 315 -12.37 9.61 -8.64
C ARG A 315 -13.69 8.88 -8.85
N LEU A 316 -14.50 9.33 -9.80
CA LEU A 316 -15.80 8.72 -10.10
C LEU A 316 -15.67 7.27 -10.58
N LEU A 317 -14.68 6.99 -11.44
CA LEU A 317 -14.42 5.62 -11.88
C LEU A 317 -13.94 4.72 -10.73
N THR A 318 -13.14 5.25 -9.80
CA THR A 318 -12.66 4.52 -8.64
C THR A 318 -13.79 4.25 -7.64
N LEU A 319 -14.68 5.23 -7.40
CA LEU A 319 -15.88 5.04 -6.58
C LEU A 319 -16.83 4.00 -7.20
N GLN A 320 -16.97 3.98 -8.53
CA GLN A 320 -17.75 2.95 -9.23
C GLN A 320 -17.14 1.55 -9.02
N ALA A 321 -15.81 1.44 -9.04
CA ALA A 321 -15.14 0.17 -8.73
C ALA A 321 -15.42 -0.28 -7.29
N ALA A 322 -15.40 0.65 -6.32
CA ALA A 322 -15.71 0.38 -4.92
C ALA A 322 -17.14 -0.11 -4.75
N GLU A 323 -18.12 0.59 -5.35
CA GLU A 323 -19.54 0.24 -5.28
C GLU A 323 -19.83 -1.16 -5.87
N VAL A 324 -19.18 -1.48 -6.99
CA VAL A 324 -19.34 -2.83 -7.57
C VAL A 324 -18.66 -3.89 -6.70
N MET A 325 -17.53 -3.57 -6.05
CA MET A 325 -16.89 -4.48 -5.08
C MET A 325 -17.81 -4.77 -3.88
N ASP A 326 -18.45 -3.74 -3.33
CA ASP A 326 -19.36 -3.91 -2.20
C ASP A 326 -20.60 -4.73 -2.59
N ARG A 327 -21.13 -4.57 -3.78
CA ARG A 327 -22.34 -5.23 -4.24
C ARG A 327 -22.11 -6.64 -4.81
N GLU A 328 -21.06 -6.83 -5.62
CA GLU A 328 -20.84 -8.04 -6.44
C GLU A 328 -19.54 -8.79 -6.08
N GLY A 329 -18.80 -8.23 -5.13
CA GLY A 329 -17.49 -8.78 -4.73
C GLY A 329 -16.40 -8.51 -5.77
N LEU A 330 -15.22 -9.09 -5.50
CA LEU A 330 -14.02 -8.87 -6.29
C LEU A 330 -14.15 -9.33 -7.75
N ASP A 331 -14.86 -10.43 -7.99
CA ASP A 331 -15.02 -11.00 -9.34
C ASP A 331 -15.90 -10.10 -10.23
N GLY A 332 -17.00 -9.56 -9.71
CA GLY A 332 -17.82 -8.60 -10.40
C GLY A 332 -17.09 -7.29 -10.69
N ALA A 333 -16.27 -6.83 -9.74
CA ALA A 333 -15.51 -5.59 -9.88
C ALA A 333 -14.26 -5.70 -10.77
N ARG A 334 -13.84 -6.89 -11.20
CA ARG A 334 -12.60 -7.14 -11.95
C ARG A 334 -12.39 -6.22 -13.15
N PRO A 335 -13.39 -5.94 -14.03
CA PRO A 335 -13.22 -5.00 -15.13
C PRO A 335 -12.91 -3.58 -14.66
N TYR A 336 -13.61 -3.08 -13.64
CA TYR A 336 -13.40 -1.75 -13.07
C TYR A 336 -12.03 -1.63 -12.42
N ILE A 337 -11.60 -2.64 -11.66
CA ILE A 337 -10.27 -2.71 -11.05
C ILE A 337 -9.16 -2.65 -12.11
N SER A 338 -9.39 -3.29 -13.27
CA SER A 338 -8.46 -3.21 -14.39
C SER A 338 -8.40 -1.81 -15.00
N MET A 339 -9.56 -1.17 -15.20
CA MET A 339 -9.64 0.19 -15.73
C MET A 339 -8.97 1.23 -14.82
N ILE A 340 -9.27 1.22 -13.50
CA ILE A 340 -8.67 2.18 -12.57
C ILE A 340 -7.15 2.00 -12.47
N LYS A 341 -6.64 0.77 -12.61
CA LYS A 341 -5.20 0.49 -12.62
C LYS A 341 -4.47 1.12 -13.83
N ILE A 342 -5.18 1.34 -14.94
CA ILE A 342 -4.65 2.01 -16.12
C ILE A 342 -4.76 3.54 -15.97
N VAL A 343 -5.93 4.02 -15.56
CA VAL A 343 -6.26 5.46 -15.57
C VAL A 343 -5.60 6.22 -14.43
N ALA A 344 -5.64 5.69 -13.20
CA ALA A 344 -5.24 6.44 -12.02
C ALA A 344 -3.73 6.80 -11.97
N PRO A 345 -2.78 5.87 -12.27
CA PRO A 345 -1.37 6.24 -12.29
C PRO A 345 -1.03 7.27 -13.37
N LYS A 346 -1.66 7.14 -14.55
CA LYS A 346 -1.47 8.09 -15.66
C LYS A 346 -1.97 9.48 -15.26
N MET A 347 -3.17 9.57 -14.73
CA MET A 347 -3.77 10.83 -14.25
C MET A 347 -2.87 11.50 -13.21
N ALA A 348 -2.39 10.77 -12.20
CA ALA A 348 -1.54 11.30 -11.15
C ALA A 348 -0.21 11.84 -11.70
N GLN A 349 0.43 11.09 -12.62
CA GLN A 349 1.66 11.53 -13.28
C GLN A 349 1.46 12.82 -14.09
N GLU A 350 0.40 12.90 -14.88
CA GLU A 350 0.11 14.09 -15.70
C GLU A 350 -0.21 15.32 -14.84
N VAL A 351 -0.95 15.15 -13.74
CA VAL A 351 -1.24 16.26 -12.82
C VAL A 351 0.01 16.72 -12.08
N ALA A 352 0.86 15.78 -11.64
CA ALA A 352 2.14 16.11 -11.00
C ALA A 352 3.08 16.86 -11.95
N ASP A 353 3.19 16.42 -13.22
CA ASP A 353 3.99 17.09 -14.23
C ASP A 353 3.52 18.54 -14.45
N ARG A 354 2.20 18.74 -14.62
CA ARG A 354 1.63 20.10 -14.76
C ARG A 354 1.91 20.98 -13.53
N ALA A 355 1.81 20.40 -12.33
CA ALA A 355 2.07 21.12 -11.08
C ALA A 355 3.55 21.56 -10.97
N MET A 356 4.48 20.75 -11.45
CA MET A 356 5.91 21.06 -11.46
C MET A 356 6.28 22.19 -12.45
N GLN A 357 5.46 22.44 -13.47
CA GLN A 357 5.68 23.52 -14.44
C GLN A 357 5.24 24.90 -13.92
N ILE A 358 4.52 25.00 -12.80
CA ILE A 358 3.97 26.21 -12.21
C ILE A 358 4.74 26.63 -10.95
#